data_8d7f05a46c8ad6a8b6a4cbf81bd4f7da
#
_entry.id   8d7f05a46c8ad6a8b6a4cbf81bd4f7da
#
_cell.length_a   1.000
_cell.length_b   1.000
_cell.length_c   1.000
_cell.angle_alpha   90.00
_cell.angle_beta   90.00
_cell.angle_gamma   90.00
#
_symmetry.space_group_name_H-M   'P 1'
#
loop_
_entity.id
_entity.type
_entity.pdbx_description
1 polymer ?
#
loop_
_entity_poly.entity_id
_entity_poly.type
_entity_poly.pdbx_seq_one_letter_code
_entity_poly.pdbx_strand_id
1 'polypeptide(L)'
;MPVHPSASLRSSVTARLRAAGCVFAEDEARILLSAADTPAGLAAMIRDRAAGRPLEHVVGWAEFAGLRIAVDPGVFVPRRRSEFLVRTAAALAREHAQVVDLCCGSGALGAALAAEAGHPVRLCAADLDPAAVRCARRNLAGSAAPGTEVFEGDLFDALPTGLRGRVDVLLANVPYVPTADIEFLPAEARVHEARPALDGGADGLDVLRRVAADAPHWLAPGGALLFETSEQQAEAALGVVAAAGLTAAIGYDEDLDATVVTAVRPTLGTP
;
A
#
# COMPACT_ATOMS: atom_id res chain seq x y z
N MET A 1 7.72 28.46 -18.52
CA MET A 1 6.33 28.83 -18.88
C MET A 1 5.49 27.53 -18.70
N PRO A 2 4.34 27.60 -18.05
CA PRO A 2 3.49 26.45 -17.87
C PRO A 2 3.06 25.84 -19.22
N VAL A 3 2.90 24.52 -19.23
CA VAL A 3 2.46 23.79 -20.43
C VAL A 3 0.96 24.05 -20.61
N HIS A 4 0.58 24.73 -21.71
CA HIS A 4 -0.83 24.86 -22.08
C HIS A 4 -1.22 23.67 -22.97
N PRO A 5 -2.10 22.75 -22.50
CA PRO A 5 -2.44 21.55 -23.23
C PRO A 5 -3.38 21.87 -24.41
N SER A 6 -2.82 22.14 -25.60
CA SER A 6 -3.61 22.19 -26.82
C SER A 6 -4.10 20.78 -27.21
N ALA A 7 -5.20 20.69 -27.96
CA ALA A 7 -5.69 19.40 -28.45
C ALA A 7 -4.62 18.65 -29.29
N SER A 8 -3.85 19.37 -30.07
CA SER A 8 -2.73 18.83 -30.87
C SER A 8 -1.62 18.24 -29.99
N LEU A 9 -1.22 18.97 -28.92
CA LEU A 9 -0.20 18.48 -27.98
C LEU A 9 -0.68 17.22 -27.26
N ARG A 10 -1.94 17.20 -26.78
CA ARG A 10 -2.53 16.02 -26.15
C ARG A 10 -2.50 14.81 -27.08
N SER A 11 -2.97 14.96 -28.33
CA SER A 11 -2.97 13.89 -29.32
C SER A 11 -1.56 13.37 -29.59
N SER A 12 -0.56 14.26 -29.66
CA SER A 12 0.84 13.87 -29.85
C SER A 12 1.40 13.07 -28.68
N VAL A 13 1.13 13.49 -27.44
CA VAL A 13 1.55 12.77 -26.23
C VAL A 13 0.89 11.38 -26.17
N THR A 14 -0.43 11.31 -26.35
CA THR A 14 -1.18 10.05 -26.38
C THR A 14 -0.62 9.08 -27.46
N ALA A 15 -0.34 9.58 -28.66
CA ALA A 15 0.21 8.73 -29.72
C ALA A 15 1.57 8.14 -29.37
N ARG A 16 2.44 8.92 -28.70
CA ARG A 16 3.76 8.45 -28.24
C ARG A 16 3.66 7.40 -27.14
N LEU A 17 2.78 7.60 -26.13
CA LEU A 17 2.54 6.65 -25.06
C LEU A 17 1.95 5.34 -25.62
N ARG A 18 0.99 5.42 -26.52
CA ARG A 18 0.39 4.26 -27.18
C ARG A 18 1.40 3.46 -28.01
N ALA A 19 2.26 4.14 -28.74
CA ALA A 19 3.35 3.51 -29.48
C ALA A 19 4.38 2.82 -28.57
N ALA A 20 4.50 3.28 -27.31
CA ALA A 20 5.32 2.64 -26.29
C ALA A 20 4.61 1.50 -25.52
N GLY A 21 3.34 1.19 -25.86
CA GLY A 21 2.59 0.10 -25.25
C GLY A 21 1.74 0.50 -24.02
N CYS A 22 1.62 1.79 -23.71
CA CYS A 22 0.75 2.23 -22.60
C CYS A 22 -0.72 1.98 -22.95
N VAL A 23 -1.40 1.16 -22.14
CA VAL A 23 -2.80 0.77 -22.36
C VAL A 23 -3.75 1.94 -22.14
N PHE A 24 -3.50 2.74 -21.12
CA PHE A 24 -4.32 3.90 -20.72
C PHE A 24 -3.71 5.22 -21.21
N ALA A 25 -3.19 5.26 -22.44
CA ALA A 25 -2.41 6.37 -22.99
C ALA A 25 -3.10 7.74 -22.93
N GLU A 26 -4.44 7.80 -23.03
CA GLU A 26 -5.21 9.05 -22.92
C GLU A 26 -5.19 9.63 -21.51
N ASP A 27 -5.45 8.79 -20.52
CA ASP A 27 -5.45 9.21 -19.10
C ASP A 27 -4.04 9.55 -18.65
N GLU A 28 -3.06 8.72 -19.01
CA GLU A 28 -1.65 8.99 -18.71
C GLU A 28 -1.19 10.30 -19.35
N ALA A 29 -1.56 10.59 -20.62
CA ALA A 29 -1.26 11.85 -21.28
C ALA A 29 -1.87 13.05 -20.53
N ARG A 30 -3.11 12.91 -20.03
CA ARG A 30 -3.77 13.94 -19.23
C ARG A 30 -3.00 14.21 -17.93
N ILE A 31 -2.58 13.16 -17.24
CA ILE A 31 -1.83 13.25 -15.99
C ILE A 31 -0.47 13.92 -16.23
N LEU A 32 0.32 13.45 -17.22
CA LEU A 32 1.62 14.02 -17.55
C LEU A 32 1.54 15.50 -17.94
N LEU A 33 0.53 15.88 -18.74
CA LEU A 33 0.29 17.27 -19.13
C LEU A 33 -0.08 18.16 -17.94
N SER A 34 -0.81 17.61 -16.95
CA SER A 34 -1.18 18.37 -15.74
C SER A 34 -0.04 18.48 -14.73
N ALA A 35 0.88 17.51 -14.73
CA ALA A 35 2.00 17.46 -13.79
C ALA A 35 3.23 18.25 -14.25
N ALA A 36 3.33 18.53 -15.56
CA ALA A 36 4.52 19.17 -16.13
C ALA A 36 4.49 20.70 -16.01
N ASP A 37 5.47 21.27 -15.33
CA ASP A 37 5.62 22.74 -15.20
C ASP A 37 6.24 23.39 -16.45
N THR A 38 6.99 22.61 -17.24
CA THR A 38 7.71 23.11 -18.42
C THR A 38 7.63 22.13 -19.60
N PRO A 39 7.77 22.62 -20.86
CA PRO A 39 7.85 21.73 -22.03
C PRO A 39 9.03 20.74 -21.97
N ALA A 40 10.16 21.12 -21.39
CA ALA A 40 11.31 20.25 -21.21
C ALA A 40 11.02 19.16 -20.18
N GLY A 41 10.36 19.50 -19.06
CA GLY A 41 9.88 18.56 -18.05
C GLY A 41 8.89 17.56 -18.64
N LEU A 42 7.90 18.02 -19.41
CA LEU A 42 6.97 17.15 -20.10
C LEU A 42 7.69 16.16 -21.04
N ALA A 43 8.65 16.66 -21.82
CA ALA A 43 9.42 15.80 -22.73
C ALA A 43 10.24 14.74 -21.98
N ALA A 44 10.76 15.07 -20.80
CA ALA A 44 11.45 14.11 -19.92
C ALA A 44 10.47 13.06 -19.38
N MET A 45 9.34 13.48 -18.82
CA MET A 45 8.29 12.58 -18.30
C MET A 45 7.80 11.59 -19.36
N ILE A 46 7.55 12.07 -20.60
CA ILE A 46 7.14 11.20 -21.71
C ILE A 46 8.22 10.18 -22.07
N ARG A 47 9.50 10.59 -22.09
CA ARG A 47 10.60 9.66 -22.36
C ARG A 47 10.69 8.58 -21.29
N ASP A 48 10.63 8.98 -20.01
CA ASP A 48 10.72 8.07 -18.87
C ASP A 48 9.56 7.09 -18.85
N ARG A 49 8.34 7.58 -19.10
CA ARG A 49 7.16 6.72 -19.18
C ARG A 49 7.23 5.76 -20.37
N ALA A 50 7.62 6.24 -21.53
CA ALA A 50 7.80 5.42 -22.73
C ALA A 50 8.94 4.38 -22.59
N ALA A 51 9.88 4.60 -21.68
CA ALA A 51 10.92 3.64 -21.31
C ALA A 51 10.45 2.59 -20.28
N GLY A 52 9.16 2.60 -19.88
CA GLY A 52 8.55 1.60 -18.99
C GLY A 52 8.59 1.98 -17.51
N ARG A 53 8.99 3.21 -17.13
CA ARG A 53 8.91 3.65 -15.74
C ARG A 53 7.44 3.81 -15.33
N PRO A 54 7.02 3.37 -14.11
CA PRO A 54 5.67 3.61 -13.60
C PRO A 54 5.28 5.08 -13.71
N LEU A 55 4.04 5.35 -14.09
CA LEU A 55 3.52 6.72 -14.22
C LEU A 55 3.70 7.50 -12.91
N GLU A 56 3.42 6.86 -11.79
CA GLU A 56 3.49 7.43 -10.45
C GLU A 56 4.91 7.83 -10.08
N HIS A 57 5.92 7.04 -10.46
CA HIS A 57 7.32 7.40 -10.28
C HIS A 57 7.77 8.54 -11.21
N VAL A 58 7.12 8.69 -12.37
CA VAL A 58 7.40 9.79 -13.31
C VAL A 58 6.83 11.10 -12.81
N VAL A 59 5.59 11.08 -12.30
CA VAL A 59 4.92 12.31 -11.81
C VAL A 59 5.20 12.58 -10.32
N GLY A 60 5.73 11.59 -9.59
CA GLY A 60 6.06 11.67 -8.17
C GLY A 60 4.89 11.47 -7.21
N TRP A 61 3.74 11.01 -7.69
CA TRP A 61 2.55 10.77 -6.86
C TRP A 61 1.60 9.75 -7.49
N ALA A 62 0.79 9.11 -6.62
CA ALA A 62 -0.33 8.25 -6.98
C ALA A 62 -1.64 8.84 -6.45
N GLU A 63 -2.75 8.59 -7.14
CA GLU A 63 -4.09 8.77 -6.60
C GLU A 63 -4.50 7.47 -5.92
N PHE A 64 -4.86 7.54 -4.63
CA PHE A 64 -5.25 6.39 -3.85
C PHE A 64 -6.33 6.77 -2.83
N ALA A 65 -7.48 6.12 -2.86
CA ALA A 65 -8.64 6.38 -1.99
C ALA A 65 -9.00 7.89 -1.94
N GLY A 66 -8.98 8.58 -3.08
CA GLY A 66 -9.25 10.02 -3.19
C GLY A 66 -8.15 10.93 -2.66
N LEU A 67 -7.02 10.37 -2.21
CA LEU A 67 -5.86 11.14 -1.74
C LEU A 67 -4.77 11.18 -2.81
N ARG A 68 -3.99 12.26 -2.79
CA ARG A 68 -2.75 12.36 -3.58
C ARG A 68 -1.57 11.97 -2.69
N ILE A 69 -1.03 10.80 -2.93
CA ILE A 69 0.07 10.20 -2.17
C ILE A 69 1.37 10.41 -2.94
N ALA A 70 2.36 11.05 -2.35
CA ALA A 70 3.70 11.14 -2.93
C ALA A 70 4.31 9.73 -3.03
N VAL A 71 4.95 9.42 -4.16
CA VAL A 71 5.64 8.14 -4.39
C VAL A 71 7.01 8.40 -4.97
N ASP A 72 8.05 8.06 -4.22
CA ASP A 72 9.42 8.19 -4.68
C ASP A 72 9.84 7.03 -5.59
N PRO A 73 10.79 7.23 -6.51
CA PRO A 73 11.36 6.14 -7.29
C PRO A 73 11.84 4.98 -6.40
N GLY A 74 11.45 3.75 -6.76
CA GLY A 74 11.78 2.54 -6.00
C GLY A 74 10.81 2.19 -4.88
N VAL A 75 9.98 3.11 -4.43
CA VAL A 75 8.92 2.84 -3.44
C VAL A 75 7.73 2.16 -4.11
N PHE A 76 7.15 1.17 -3.45
CA PHE A 76 5.97 0.46 -3.94
C PHE A 76 4.83 1.44 -4.24
N VAL A 77 4.26 1.34 -5.44
CA VAL A 77 3.12 2.15 -5.87
C VAL A 77 1.84 1.57 -5.25
N PRO A 78 1.05 2.34 -4.48
CA PRO A 78 -0.19 1.84 -3.91
C PRO A 78 -1.17 1.39 -5.01
N ARG A 79 -1.77 0.21 -4.84
CA ARG A 79 -2.65 -0.39 -5.82
C ARG A 79 -4.11 -0.10 -5.49
N ARG A 80 -4.92 0.21 -6.49
CA ARG A 80 -6.34 0.52 -6.32
C ARG A 80 -7.10 -0.59 -5.57
N ARG A 81 -6.77 -1.87 -5.80
CA ARG A 81 -7.40 -2.99 -5.08
C ARG A 81 -7.20 -2.91 -3.57
N SER A 82 -6.08 -2.33 -3.09
CA SER A 82 -5.82 -2.16 -1.65
C SER A 82 -6.77 -1.15 -0.98
N GLU A 83 -7.60 -0.42 -1.73
CA GLU A 83 -8.67 0.40 -1.17
C GLU A 83 -9.73 -0.45 -0.43
N PHE A 84 -9.91 -1.72 -0.83
CA PHE A 84 -10.79 -2.64 -0.09
C PHE A 84 -10.23 -2.97 1.29
N LEU A 85 -8.93 -3.17 1.40
CA LEU A 85 -8.25 -3.34 2.69
C LEU A 85 -8.46 -2.12 3.60
N VAL A 86 -8.30 -0.91 3.04
CA VAL A 86 -8.52 0.35 3.77
C VAL A 86 -9.95 0.47 4.28
N ARG A 87 -10.96 0.28 3.43
CA ARG A 87 -12.38 0.36 3.81
C ARG A 87 -12.73 -0.65 4.90
N THR A 88 -12.24 -1.89 4.75
CA THR A 88 -12.48 -2.95 5.74
C THR A 88 -11.87 -2.59 7.08
N ALA A 89 -10.65 -2.07 7.10
CA ALA A 89 -9.95 -1.67 8.32
C ALA A 89 -10.57 -0.42 8.97
N ALA A 90 -10.96 0.58 8.17
CA ALA A 90 -11.62 1.79 8.68
C ALA A 90 -12.94 1.48 9.37
N ALA A 91 -13.72 0.52 8.85
CA ALA A 91 -14.98 0.08 9.48
C ALA A 91 -14.77 -0.58 10.86
N LEU A 92 -13.58 -1.11 11.14
CA LEU A 92 -13.22 -1.70 12.44
C LEU A 92 -12.55 -0.69 13.39
N ALA A 93 -11.97 0.38 12.87
CA ALA A 93 -11.31 1.40 13.65
C ALA A 93 -12.35 2.22 14.42
N ARG A 94 -12.29 2.18 15.75
CA ARG A 94 -13.12 3.02 16.64
C ARG A 94 -12.45 4.38 16.84
N GLU A 95 -13.20 5.33 17.36
CA GLU A 95 -12.64 6.62 17.77
C GLU A 95 -11.44 6.41 18.73
N HIS A 96 -10.33 7.06 18.43
CA HIS A 96 -9.04 6.91 19.12
C HIS A 96 -8.40 5.51 19.08
N ALA A 97 -8.85 4.64 18.15
CA ALA A 97 -8.22 3.33 17.95
C ALA A 97 -6.72 3.46 17.71
N GLN A 98 -5.95 2.54 18.28
CA GLN A 98 -4.54 2.40 17.98
C GLN A 98 -4.38 1.59 16.70
N VAL A 99 -3.97 2.25 15.64
CA VAL A 99 -3.73 1.66 14.31
C VAL A 99 -2.24 1.51 14.08
N VAL A 100 -1.84 0.39 13.50
CA VAL A 100 -0.48 0.15 13.03
C VAL A 100 -0.53 -0.24 11.55
N ASP A 101 0.34 0.37 10.73
CA ASP A 101 0.53 0.06 9.31
C ASP A 101 1.95 -0.53 9.14
N LEU A 102 2.06 -1.86 9.03
CA LEU A 102 3.30 -2.59 8.79
C LEU A 102 3.54 -2.75 7.28
N CYS A 103 4.83 -2.71 6.88
CA CYS A 103 5.21 -2.67 5.49
C CYS A 103 4.52 -1.51 4.76
N CYS A 104 4.54 -0.34 5.40
CA CYS A 104 3.69 0.80 5.04
C CYS A 104 4.01 1.43 3.67
N GLY A 105 5.16 1.11 3.07
CA GLY A 105 5.58 1.65 1.78
C GLY A 105 5.55 3.18 1.77
N SER A 106 4.74 3.77 0.91
CA SER A 106 4.52 5.23 0.88
C SER A 106 3.66 5.77 2.03
N GLY A 107 3.12 4.91 2.92
CA GLY A 107 2.15 5.29 3.96
C GLY A 107 0.73 5.51 3.44
N ALA A 108 0.44 5.04 2.23
CA ALA A 108 -0.84 5.27 1.56
C ALA A 108 -2.02 4.67 2.32
N LEU A 109 -1.88 3.43 2.82
CA LEU A 109 -2.94 2.72 3.53
C LEU A 109 -3.28 3.41 4.85
N GLY A 110 -2.25 3.72 5.65
CA GLY A 110 -2.43 4.44 6.90
C GLY A 110 -3.08 5.82 6.72
N ALA A 111 -2.64 6.59 5.70
CA ALA A 111 -3.23 7.89 5.38
C ALA A 111 -4.70 7.77 4.95
N ALA A 112 -5.01 6.80 4.08
CA ALA A 112 -6.36 6.56 3.59
C ALA A 112 -7.28 6.05 4.70
N LEU A 113 -6.81 5.13 5.57
CA LEU A 113 -7.58 4.68 6.73
C LEU A 113 -7.95 5.84 7.64
N ALA A 114 -6.99 6.70 7.97
CA ALA A 114 -7.24 7.86 8.83
C ALA A 114 -8.26 8.83 8.24
N ALA A 115 -8.28 8.99 6.92
CA ALA A 115 -9.28 9.81 6.23
C ALA A 115 -10.66 9.14 6.17
N GLU A 116 -10.70 7.84 5.88
CA GLU A 116 -11.94 7.06 5.72
C GLU A 116 -12.67 6.84 7.05
N ALA A 117 -11.93 6.69 8.16
CA ALA A 117 -12.52 6.47 9.49
C ALA A 117 -13.47 7.59 9.92
N GLY A 118 -13.30 8.81 9.41
CA GLY A 118 -14.18 9.94 9.71
C GLY A 118 -14.12 10.45 11.17
N HIS A 119 -13.20 9.92 11.96
CA HIS A 119 -12.93 10.29 13.36
C HIS A 119 -11.44 10.11 13.69
N PRO A 120 -10.95 10.70 14.78
CA PRO A 120 -9.55 10.61 15.17
C PRO A 120 -9.11 9.17 15.43
N VAL A 121 -7.96 8.78 14.87
CA VAL A 121 -7.23 7.54 15.17
C VAL A 121 -5.79 7.87 15.57
N ARG A 122 -5.12 6.94 16.26
CA ARG A 122 -3.70 7.02 16.60
C ARG A 122 -2.94 6.09 15.68
N LEU A 123 -2.19 6.63 14.75
CA LEU A 123 -1.49 5.86 13.72
C LEU A 123 0.01 5.77 14.00
N CYS A 124 0.54 4.57 13.91
CA CYS A 124 1.96 4.30 13.79
C CYS A 124 2.19 3.53 12.49
N ALA A 125 3.29 3.78 11.81
CA ALA A 125 3.65 3.06 10.59
C ALA A 125 5.10 2.56 10.67
N ALA A 126 5.41 1.46 9.99
CA ALA A 126 6.76 0.93 9.92
C ALA A 126 7.06 0.31 8.57
N ASP A 127 8.31 0.46 8.13
CA ASP A 127 8.83 -0.19 6.92
C ASP A 127 10.31 -0.50 7.08
N LEU A 128 10.77 -1.54 6.40
CA LEU A 128 12.17 -1.95 6.37
C LEU A 128 13.02 -1.04 5.47
N ASP A 129 12.41 -0.51 4.39
CA ASP A 129 13.12 0.31 3.40
C ASP A 129 13.19 1.77 3.86
N PRO A 130 14.41 2.32 4.04
CA PRO A 130 14.58 3.74 4.38
C PRO A 130 13.95 4.71 3.37
N ALA A 131 13.83 4.34 2.09
CA ALA A 131 13.19 5.17 1.07
C ALA A 131 11.68 5.21 1.28
N ALA A 132 11.05 4.06 1.57
CA ALA A 132 9.64 3.96 1.95
C ALA A 132 9.35 4.78 3.21
N VAL A 133 10.16 4.64 4.26
CA VAL A 133 10.02 5.41 5.51
C VAL A 133 10.07 6.93 5.28
N ARG A 134 11.01 7.41 4.45
CA ARG A 134 11.07 8.84 4.10
C ARG A 134 9.82 9.30 3.35
N CYS A 135 9.34 8.48 2.42
CA CYS A 135 8.13 8.75 1.65
C CYS A 135 6.89 8.78 2.56
N ALA A 136 6.72 7.77 3.42
CA ALA A 136 5.63 7.68 4.38
C ALA A 136 5.61 8.86 5.36
N ARG A 137 6.75 9.28 5.89
CA ARG A 137 6.84 10.46 6.77
C ARG A 137 6.29 11.72 6.13
N ARG A 138 6.54 11.94 4.82
CA ARG A 138 5.98 13.09 4.11
C ARG A 138 4.46 12.99 3.95
N ASN A 139 3.97 11.84 3.56
CA ASN A 139 2.54 11.64 3.33
C ASN A 139 1.73 11.68 4.63
N LEU A 140 2.27 11.09 5.70
CA LEU A 140 1.56 11.00 6.98
C LEU A 140 1.66 12.27 7.82
N ALA A 141 2.64 13.15 7.59
CA ALA A 141 2.74 14.44 8.26
C ALA A 141 1.52 15.35 8.04
N GLY A 142 0.85 15.22 6.87
CA GLY A 142 -0.37 15.97 6.52
C GLY A 142 -1.66 15.16 6.59
N SER A 143 -1.61 13.94 7.15
CA SER A 143 -2.77 13.03 7.22
C SER A 143 -3.80 13.44 8.26
N ALA A 144 -4.98 12.80 8.22
CA ALA A 144 -6.04 12.98 9.20
C ALA A 144 -5.70 12.40 10.60
N ALA A 145 -4.53 11.74 10.76
CA ALA A 145 -4.01 11.25 12.04
C ALA A 145 -2.80 12.08 12.49
N PRO A 146 -2.99 13.25 13.11
CA PRO A 146 -1.90 14.09 13.55
C PRO A 146 -1.06 13.39 14.63
N GLY A 147 0.27 13.58 14.56
CA GLY A 147 1.20 12.93 15.50
C GLY A 147 1.57 11.50 15.11
N THR A 148 1.26 11.08 13.89
CA THR A 148 1.71 9.78 13.34
C THR A 148 3.23 9.69 13.37
N GLU A 149 3.75 8.59 13.93
CA GLU A 149 5.16 8.26 13.93
C GLU A 149 5.44 7.16 12.90
N VAL A 150 6.56 7.30 12.16
CA VAL A 150 7.00 6.33 11.16
C VAL A 150 8.38 5.81 11.53
N PHE A 151 8.48 4.51 11.73
CA PHE A 151 9.67 3.80 12.19
C PHE A 151 10.35 3.05 11.05
N GLU A 152 11.66 2.99 11.10
CA GLU A 152 12.48 2.19 10.19
C GLU A 152 12.91 0.91 10.90
N GLY A 153 12.64 -0.24 10.30
CA GLY A 153 13.07 -1.54 10.83
C GLY A 153 12.20 -2.70 10.38
N ASP A 154 12.54 -3.89 10.86
CA ASP A 154 11.94 -5.14 10.42
C ASP A 154 10.66 -5.45 11.22
N LEU A 155 9.51 -5.30 10.56
CA LEU A 155 8.19 -5.60 11.12
C LEU A 155 8.00 -4.99 12.52
N PHE A 156 7.64 -5.83 13.48
CA PHE A 156 7.35 -5.40 14.85
C PHE A 156 8.58 -4.93 15.64
N ASP A 157 9.79 -5.30 15.24
CA ASP A 157 11.01 -4.87 15.92
C ASP A 157 11.23 -3.35 15.81
N ALA A 158 10.65 -2.73 14.77
CA ALA A 158 10.66 -1.29 14.59
C ALA A 158 9.75 -0.54 15.59
N LEU A 159 8.73 -1.19 16.14
CA LEU A 159 7.67 -0.52 16.87
C LEU A 159 7.99 -0.31 18.36
N PRO A 160 7.51 0.78 18.97
CA PRO A 160 7.59 0.98 20.41
C PRO A 160 6.92 -0.17 21.18
N THR A 161 7.64 -0.74 22.14
CA THR A 161 7.14 -1.85 22.97
C THR A 161 5.87 -1.52 23.75
N GLY A 162 5.62 -0.22 23.99
CA GLY A 162 4.39 0.27 24.64
C GLY A 162 3.11 0.01 23.85
N LEU A 163 3.20 -0.38 22.57
CA LEU A 163 2.05 -0.77 21.73
C LEU A 163 1.65 -2.25 21.93
N ARG A 164 2.47 -3.07 22.56
CA ARG A 164 2.16 -4.48 22.78
C ARG A 164 0.84 -4.66 23.54
N GLY A 165 -0.05 -5.49 22.98
CA GLY A 165 -1.37 -5.77 23.52
C GLY A 165 -2.37 -4.62 23.41
N ARG A 166 -2.07 -3.56 22.64
CA ARG A 166 -2.88 -2.35 22.54
C ARG A 166 -3.32 -1.99 21.13
N VAL A 167 -2.86 -2.70 20.11
CA VAL A 167 -3.20 -2.43 18.72
C VAL A 167 -4.63 -2.89 18.44
N ASP A 168 -5.51 -1.97 18.08
CA ASP A 168 -6.90 -2.26 17.73
C ASP A 168 -7.01 -2.73 16.27
N VAL A 169 -6.26 -2.07 15.35
CA VAL A 169 -6.23 -2.40 13.93
C VAL A 169 -4.78 -2.46 13.46
N LEU A 170 -4.39 -3.60 12.94
CA LEU A 170 -3.08 -3.87 12.36
C LEU A 170 -3.23 -4.09 10.85
N LEU A 171 -2.81 -3.12 10.04
CA LEU A 171 -2.66 -3.28 8.60
C LEU A 171 -1.32 -3.93 8.29
N ALA A 172 -1.29 -4.87 7.35
CA ALA A 172 -0.05 -5.49 6.90
C ALA A 172 -0.13 -5.85 5.41
N ASN A 173 0.08 -4.86 4.53
CA ASN A 173 0.19 -5.16 3.09
C ASN A 173 1.59 -5.72 2.79
N VAL A 174 1.82 -6.94 3.26
CA VAL A 174 3.10 -7.63 3.14
C VAL A 174 3.37 -8.07 1.69
N PRO A 175 4.64 -8.25 1.28
CA PRO A 175 4.95 -8.87 0.01
C PRO A 175 4.40 -10.30 -0.03
N TYR A 176 3.63 -10.62 -1.08
CA TYR A 176 2.93 -11.91 -1.20
C TYR A 176 3.13 -12.59 -2.56
N VAL A 177 3.98 -12.05 -3.43
CA VAL A 177 4.29 -12.71 -4.71
C VAL A 177 5.27 -13.85 -4.47
N PRO A 178 4.96 -15.09 -4.89
CA PRO A 178 5.94 -16.17 -4.85
C PRO A 178 7.22 -15.80 -5.60
N THR A 179 8.37 -16.14 -5.05
CA THR A 179 9.68 -15.78 -5.64
C THR A 179 9.79 -16.17 -7.12
N ALA A 180 9.25 -17.34 -7.48
CA ALA A 180 9.25 -17.85 -8.85
C ALA A 180 8.32 -17.06 -9.79
N ASP A 181 7.31 -16.37 -9.26
CA ASP A 181 6.32 -15.66 -10.06
C ASP A 181 6.71 -14.19 -10.31
N ILE A 182 7.75 -13.70 -9.65
CA ILE A 182 8.23 -12.31 -9.81
C ILE A 182 8.62 -12.03 -11.26
N GLU A 183 9.16 -13.01 -11.97
CA GLU A 183 9.55 -12.84 -13.38
C GLU A 183 8.34 -12.59 -14.32
N PHE A 184 7.14 -12.98 -13.91
CA PHE A 184 5.89 -12.80 -14.67
C PHE A 184 5.17 -11.49 -14.33
N LEU A 185 5.62 -10.76 -13.31
CA LEU A 185 5.07 -9.45 -13.00
C LEU A 185 5.29 -8.47 -14.16
N PRO A 186 4.39 -7.48 -14.32
CA PRO A 186 4.62 -6.36 -15.23
C PRO A 186 6.01 -5.75 -15.05
N ALA A 187 6.67 -5.39 -16.15
CA ALA A 187 8.01 -4.83 -16.12
C ALA A 187 8.11 -3.59 -15.21
N GLU A 188 7.05 -2.79 -15.13
CA GLU A 188 6.95 -1.61 -14.26
C GLU A 188 7.19 -1.96 -12.80
N ALA A 189 6.55 -3.02 -12.28
CA ALA A 189 6.76 -3.46 -10.91
C ALA A 189 8.13 -4.13 -10.76
N ARG A 190 8.41 -5.12 -11.60
CA ARG A 190 9.62 -5.96 -11.49
C ARG A 190 10.94 -5.17 -11.58
N VAL A 191 10.98 -4.11 -12.39
CA VAL A 191 12.21 -3.34 -12.67
C VAL A 191 12.33 -2.10 -11.77
N HIS A 192 11.21 -1.50 -11.39
CA HIS A 192 11.19 -0.18 -10.77
C HIS A 192 10.72 -0.15 -9.31
N GLU A 193 10.14 -1.23 -8.80
CA GLU A 193 9.80 -1.35 -7.39
C GLU A 193 10.86 -2.21 -6.66
N ALA A 194 11.05 -1.96 -5.37
CA ALA A 194 12.02 -2.69 -4.57
C ALA A 194 11.62 -4.17 -4.47
N ARG A 195 12.54 -5.09 -4.81
CA ARG A 195 12.25 -6.52 -4.75
C ARG A 195 11.71 -7.00 -3.39
N PRO A 196 12.23 -6.53 -2.24
CA PRO A 196 11.67 -6.89 -0.94
C PRO A 196 10.21 -6.50 -0.72
N ALA A 197 9.68 -5.52 -1.48
CA ALA A 197 8.28 -5.13 -1.42
C ALA A 197 7.35 -6.06 -2.23
N LEU A 198 7.91 -6.97 -3.03
CA LEU A 198 7.18 -7.90 -3.90
C LEU A 198 7.32 -9.35 -3.45
N ASP A 199 8.55 -9.75 -3.06
CA ASP A 199 8.97 -11.14 -2.84
C ASP A 199 8.47 -11.67 -1.50
N GLY A 200 7.43 -12.49 -1.53
CA GLY A 200 6.83 -13.14 -0.36
C GLY A 200 7.44 -14.52 -0.02
N GLY A 201 8.54 -14.92 -0.69
CA GLY A 201 9.16 -16.21 -0.48
C GLY A 201 8.61 -17.31 -1.38
N ALA A 202 8.89 -18.56 -1.04
CA ALA A 202 8.66 -19.71 -1.91
C ALA A 202 7.18 -19.85 -2.35
N ASP A 203 6.24 -19.66 -1.45
CA ASP A 203 4.79 -19.70 -1.68
C ASP A 203 4.09 -18.33 -1.52
N GLY A 204 4.88 -17.26 -1.33
CA GLY A 204 4.37 -15.91 -1.13
C GLY A 204 3.87 -15.61 0.29
N LEU A 205 4.04 -16.51 1.26
CA LEU A 205 3.49 -16.35 2.62
C LEU A 205 4.56 -16.21 3.71
N ASP A 206 5.85 -16.12 3.36
CA ASP A 206 6.91 -16.11 4.37
C ASP A 206 6.84 -14.89 5.29
N VAL A 207 6.57 -13.71 4.75
CA VAL A 207 6.44 -12.49 5.55
C VAL A 207 5.14 -12.52 6.37
N LEU A 208 4.04 -13.01 5.79
CA LEU A 208 2.78 -13.19 6.52
C LEU A 208 2.94 -14.12 7.72
N ARG A 209 3.69 -15.23 7.59
CA ARG A 209 3.95 -16.15 8.70
C ARG A 209 4.64 -15.45 9.87
N ARG A 210 5.60 -14.57 9.59
CA ARG A 210 6.27 -13.78 10.62
C ARG A 210 5.32 -12.79 11.28
N VAL A 211 4.53 -12.06 10.49
CA VAL A 211 3.53 -11.13 11.02
C VAL A 211 2.50 -11.87 11.87
N ALA A 212 1.96 -12.99 11.38
CA ALA A 212 0.94 -13.75 12.09
C ALA A 212 1.45 -14.33 13.43
N ALA A 213 2.70 -14.79 13.48
CA ALA A 213 3.30 -15.34 14.70
C ALA A 213 3.37 -14.31 15.83
N ASP A 214 3.67 -13.04 15.50
CA ASP A 214 3.82 -11.98 16.50
C ASP A 214 2.53 -11.19 16.75
N ALA A 215 1.61 -11.12 15.79
CA ALA A 215 0.39 -10.32 15.87
C ALA A 215 -0.41 -10.53 17.18
N PRO A 216 -0.59 -11.75 17.73
CA PRO A 216 -1.31 -11.95 18.99
C PRO A 216 -0.69 -11.21 20.18
N HIS A 217 0.61 -10.93 20.15
CA HIS A 217 1.31 -10.21 21.22
C HIS A 217 1.12 -8.68 21.13
N TRP A 218 0.77 -8.17 19.95
CA TRP A 218 0.60 -6.76 19.67
C TRP A 218 -0.85 -6.32 19.67
N LEU A 219 -1.76 -7.16 19.15
CA LEU A 219 -3.18 -6.87 19.11
C LEU A 219 -3.78 -6.77 20.52
N ALA A 220 -4.68 -5.82 20.72
CA ALA A 220 -5.57 -5.80 21.85
C ALA A 220 -6.53 -6.99 21.82
N PRO A 221 -7.14 -7.43 22.95
CA PRO A 221 -8.25 -8.36 22.90
C PRO A 221 -9.38 -7.82 22.01
N GLY A 222 -9.78 -8.57 20.98
CA GLY A 222 -10.73 -8.13 19.95
C GLY A 222 -10.10 -7.25 18.85
N GLY A 223 -8.80 -6.96 18.91
CA GLY A 223 -8.08 -6.27 17.84
C GLY A 223 -7.89 -7.18 16.62
N ALA A 224 -7.74 -6.57 15.44
CA ALA A 224 -7.73 -7.26 14.16
C ALA A 224 -6.46 -7.00 13.37
N LEU A 225 -5.87 -8.05 12.80
CA LEU A 225 -4.91 -8.02 11.71
C LEU A 225 -5.66 -8.10 10.39
N LEU A 226 -5.37 -7.17 9.45
CA LEU A 226 -5.92 -7.19 8.10
C LEU A 226 -4.78 -7.16 7.08
N PHE A 227 -4.89 -7.98 6.06
CA PHE A 227 -3.91 -8.02 4.97
C PHE A 227 -4.54 -8.40 3.63
N GLU A 228 -3.91 -7.94 2.56
CA GLU A 228 -4.25 -8.31 1.18
C GLU A 228 -3.52 -9.59 0.79
N THR A 229 -4.17 -10.44 -0.01
CA THR A 229 -3.58 -11.64 -0.58
C THR A 229 -4.21 -11.93 -1.95
N SER A 230 -3.66 -12.85 -2.72
CA SER A 230 -4.34 -13.35 -3.91
C SER A 230 -5.46 -14.33 -3.53
N GLU A 231 -6.49 -14.43 -4.38
CA GLU A 231 -7.57 -15.41 -4.18
C GLU A 231 -7.01 -16.83 -4.04
N GLN A 232 -5.98 -17.18 -4.82
CA GLN A 232 -5.35 -18.50 -4.79
C GLN A 232 -4.63 -18.80 -3.47
N GLN A 233 -4.12 -17.78 -2.78
CA GLN A 233 -3.42 -17.93 -1.50
C GLN A 233 -4.36 -17.81 -0.29
N ALA A 234 -5.60 -17.35 -0.47
CA ALA A 234 -6.48 -16.95 0.62
C ALA A 234 -6.70 -18.08 1.66
N GLU A 235 -6.96 -19.30 1.21
CA GLU A 235 -7.16 -20.44 2.13
C GLU A 235 -5.87 -20.80 2.89
N ALA A 236 -4.72 -20.77 2.22
CA ALA A 236 -3.44 -21.02 2.88
C ALA A 236 -3.12 -19.91 3.90
N ALA A 237 -3.42 -18.66 3.56
CA ALA A 237 -3.25 -17.51 4.46
C ALA A 237 -4.18 -17.60 5.68
N LEU A 238 -5.43 -18.07 5.52
CA LEU A 238 -6.31 -18.41 6.66
C LEU A 238 -5.67 -19.42 7.59
N GLY A 239 -5.09 -20.49 7.03
CA GLY A 239 -4.39 -21.51 7.82
C GLY A 239 -3.23 -20.92 8.64
N VAL A 240 -2.47 -19.98 8.06
CA VAL A 240 -1.35 -19.31 8.74
C VAL A 240 -1.84 -18.53 9.96
N VAL A 241 -2.87 -17.70 9.83
CA VAL A 241 -3.36 -16.86 10.95
C VAL A 241 -4.13 -17.67 11.98
N ALA A 242 -4.84 -18.75 11.56
CA ALA A 242 -5.50 -19.67 12.47
C ALA A 242 -4.49 -20.43 13.35
N ALA A 243 -3.36 -20.87 12.78
CA ALA A 243 -2.28 -21.50 13.53
C ALA A 243 -1.66 -20.57 14.59
N ALA A 244 -1.74 -19.24 14.38
CA ALA A 244 -1.34 -18.24 15.36
C ALA A 244 -2.42 -17.93 16.43
N GLY A 245 -3.56 -18.64 16.41
CA GLY A 245 -4.64 -18.46 17.39
C GLY A 245 -5.57 -17.29 17.10
N LEU A 246 -5.58 -16.76 15.89
CA LEU A 246 -6.51 -15.73 15.44
C LEU A 246 -7.75 -16.37 14.79
N THR A 247 -8.92 -15.77 14.98
CA THR A 247 -10.13 -16.15 14.25
C THR A 247 -10.24 -15.30 13.00
N ALA A 248 -10.28 -15.92 11.82
CA ALA A 248 -10.18 -15.18 10.57
C ALA A 248 -11.34 -15.46 9.60
N ALA A 249 -11.58 -14.47 8.72
CA ALA A 249 -12.53 -14.54 7.62
C ALA A 249 -11.92 -13.89 6.37
N ILE A 250 -12.34 -14.37 5.19
CA ILE A 250 -11.97 -13.78 3.89
C ILE A 250 -13.11 -12.87 3.44
N GLY A 251 -12.75 -11.69 2.94
CA GLY A 251 -13.61 -10.78 2.21
C GLY A 251 -13.15 -10.61 0.78
N TYR A 252 -14.09 -10.42 -0.13
CA TYR A 252 -13.86 -10.19 -1.56
C TYR A 252 -14.53 -8.91 -2.01
N ASP A 253 -13.89 -8.20 -2.93
CA ASP A 253 -14.46 -7.09 -3.67
C ASP A 253 -14.25 -7.35 -5.17
N GLU A 254 -15.34 -7.69 -5.88
CA GLU A 254 -15.31 -8.06 -7.30
C GLU A 254 -14.95 -6.86 -8.19
N ASP A 255 -15.38 -5.64 -7.83
CA ASP A 255 -15.11 -4.43 -8.62
C ASP A 255 -13.64 -4.02 -8.58
N LEU A 256 -12.95 -4.35 -7.48
CA LEU A 256 -11.53 -4.06 -7.28
C LEU A 256 -10.63 -5.27 -7.56
N ASP A 257 -11.19 -6.44 -7.80
CA ASP A 257 -10.44 -7.71 -7.89
C ASP A 257 -9.52 -7.87 -6.66
N ALA A 258 -10.12 -7.72 -5.47
CA ALA A 258 -9.39 -7.66 -4.21
C ALA A 258 -9.86 -8.74 -3.23
N THR A 259 -8.88 -9.38 -2.59
CA THR A 259 -9.08 -10.37 -1.53
C THR A 259 -8.38 -9.89 -0.26
N VAL A 260 -9.14 -9.79 0.83
CA VAL A 260 -8.67 -9.34 2.13
C VAL A 260 -9.00 -10.37 3.20
N VAL A 261 -8.03 -10.71 4.03
CA VAL A 261 -8.22 -11.52 5.23
C VAL A 261 -8.27 -10.61 6.44
N THR A 262 -9.30 -10.79 7.26
CA THR A 262 -9.44 -10.16 8.58
C THR A 262 -9.28 -11.22 9.65
N ALA A 263 -8.26 -11.10 10.51
CA ALA A 263 -7.92 -12.06 11.54
C ALA A 263 -7.98 -11.39 12.92
N VAL A 264 -8.92 -11.80 13.76
CA VAL A 264 -9.24 -11.16 15.04
C VAL A 264 -8.60 -11.94 16.19
N ARG A 265 -7.96 -11.23 17.12
CA ARG A 265 -7.54 -11.81 18.39
C ARG A 265 -8.75 -12.09 19.27
N PRO A 266 -9.03 -13.34 19.69
CA PRO A 266 -10.14 -13.64 20.56
C PRO A 266 -10.09 -12.81 21.85
N THR A 267 -11.24 -12.32 22.28
CA THR A 267 -11.40 -11.85 23.67
C THR A 267 -11.42 -13.07 24.57
N LEU A 268 -10.54 -13.12 25.56
CA LEU A 268 -10.65 -14.15 26.59
C LEU A 268 -12.08 -14.04 27.16
N GLY A 269 -12.92 -15.04 26.87
CA GLY A 269 -14.24 -15.09 27.45
C GLY A 269 -14.13 -14.98 28.96
N THR A 270 -14.88 -14.09 29.55
CA THR A 270 -15.11 -14.15 31.01
C THR A 270 -15.76 -15.50 31.28
N PRO A 271 -15.22 -16.30 32.22
CA PRO A 271 -15.77 -17.62 32.54
C PRO A 271 -17.23 -17.55 33.00
#